data_03e4c02faa8a786978ff215cabeee74a
#
_entry.id   03e4c02faa8a786978ff215cabeee74a
#
_cell.length_a   1.000
_cell.length_b   1.000
_cell.length_c   1.000
_cell.angle_alpha   90.00
_cell.angle_beta   90.00
_cell.angle_gamma   90.00
#
_symmetry.space_group_name_H-M   'P 1'
#
loop_
_entity.id
_entity.type
_entity.pdbx_description
1 polymer ?
#
loop_
_entity_poly.entity_id
_entity_poly.type
_entity_poly.pdbx_seq_one_letter_code
_entity_poly.pdbx_strand_id
1 'polypeptide(L)'
;MNAILGLGRYLYALPMAIFGLFHFMNANDMAGMVPLPGGVFWVYLTGAGLLAAAISILIGKWDKLGTALLGLMLIIFALSIHLKGVMDSSSEDAMAMMLKDLALAGAAWMYSGSMSKDSSVIG
;
A
#
# COMPACT_ATOMS: atom_id res chain seq x y z
N MET A 1 -9.57 -20.92 16.31
CA MET A 1 -9.01 -20.64 14.97
C MET A 1 -9.41 -19.26 14.45
N ASN A 2 -10.70 -18.90 14.57
CA ASN A 2 -11.17 -17.59 14.10
C ASN A 2 -10.51 -16.43 14.82
N ALA A 3 -10.20 -16.58 16.12
CA ALA A 3 -9.52 -15.53 16.88
C ALA A 3 -8.11 -15.29 16.35
N ILE A 4 -7.40 -16.36 15.96
CA ILE A 4 -6.05 -16.24 15.39
C ILE A 4 -6.11 -15.61 14.01
N LEU A 5 -7.04 -16.06 13.18
CA LEU A 5 -7.19 -15.50 11.83
C LEU A 5 -7.66 -14.05 11.87
N GLY A 6 -8.42 -13.66 12.89
CA GLY A 6 -8.82 -12.28 13.09
C GLY A 6 -7.68 -11.32 13.36
N LEU A 7 -6.52 -11.83 13.80
CA LEU A 7 -5.31 -11.00 13.96
C LEU A 7 -4.73 -10.56 12.64
N GLY A 8 -5.17 -11.15 11.52
CA GLY A 8 -4.66 -10.81 10.20
C GLY A 8 -4.80 -9.34 9.87
N ARG A 9 -5.89 -8.69 10.31
CA ARG A 9 -6.06 -7.25 10.05
C ARG A 9 -4.94 -6.43 10.68
N TYR A 10 -4.51 -6.79 11.89
CA TYR A 10 -3.44 -6.07 12.58
C TYR A 10 -2.08 -6.38 11.96
N LEU A 11 -1.85 -7.64 11.58
CA LEU A 11 -0.62 -8.04 10.89
C LEU A 11 -0.48 -7.34 9.54
N TYR A 12 -1.58 -7.01 8.91
CA TYR A 12 -1.57 -6.27 7.65
C TYR A 12 -1.42 -4.76 7.89
N ALA A 13 -2.19 -4.21 8.82
CA ALA A 13 -2.25 -2.77 9.04
C ALA A 13 -0.99 -2.21 9.68
N LEU A 14 -0.40 -2.90 10.67
CA LEU A 14 0.75 -2.37 11.39
C LEU A 14 1.98 -2.19 10.52
N PRO A 15 2.40 -3.19 9.70
CA PRO A 15 3.50 -2.94 8.75
C PRO A 15 3.18 -1.84 7.74
N MET A 16 1.93 -1.71 7.31
CA MET A 16 1.54 -0.65 6.38
C MET A 16 1.73 0.73 7.02
N ALA A 17 1.37 0.86 8.32
CA ALA A 17 1.57 2.10 9.05
C ALA A 17 3.06 2.44 9.16
N ILE A 18 3.90 1.43 9.42
CA ILE A 18 5.36 1.62 9.51
C ILE A 18 5.92 2.05 8.16
N PHE A 19 5.50 1.42 7.07
CA PHE A 19 5.92 1.83 5.72
C PHE A 19 5.49 3.26 5.42
N GLY A 20 4.28 3.65 5.82
CA GLY A 20 3.82 5.01 5.66
C GLY A 20 4.72 6.00 6.39
N LEU A 21 5.09 5.69 7.62
CA LEU A 21 6.02 6.51 8.39
C LEU A 21 7.38 6.60 7.72
N PHE A 22 7.89 5.49 7.18
CA PHE A 22 9.17 5.49 6.47
C PHE A 22 9.13 6.41 5.25
N HIS A 23 7.99 6.50 4.56
CA HIS A 23 7.85 7.42 3.44
C HIS A 23 8.05 8.86 3.86
N PHE A 24 7.53 9.24 5.03
CA PHE A 24 7.74 10.60 5.55
C PHE A 24 9.15 10.82 6.05
N MET A 25 9.76 9.82 6.69
CA MET A 25 11.09 9.93 7.26
C MET A 25 12.19 9.92 6.20
N ASN A 26 11.98 9.22 5.09
CA ASN A 26 12.99 9.01 4.05
C ASN A 26 12.54 9.58 2.71
N ALA A 27 11.67 10.59 2.71
CA ALA A 27 11.06 11.09 1.48
C ALA A 27 12.08 11.53 0.44
N ASN A 28 13.13 12.23 0.85
CA ASN A 28 14.15 12.72 -0.09
C ASN A 28 14.92 11.58 -0.74
N ASP A 29 15.26 10.56 0.04
CA ASP A 29 15.96 9.38 -0.48
C ASP A 29 15.09 8.58 -1.43
N MET A 30 13.81 8.41 -1.08
CA MET A 30 12.87 7.64 -1.88
C MET A 30 12.45 8.38 -3.15
N ALA A 31 12.48 9.72 -3.13
CA ALA A 31 12.08 10.53 -4.28
C ALA A 31 12.95 10.26 -5.51
N GLY A 32 14.21 9.90 -5.30
CA GLY A 32 15.12 9.56 -6.39
C GLY A 32 14.70 8.33 -7.19
N MET A 33 13.85 7.49 -6.63
CA MET A 33 13.35 6.29 -7.29
C MET A 33 12.09 6.53 -8.10
N VAL A 34 11.48 7.73 -7.98
CA VAL A 34 10.21 8.05 -8.65
C VAL A 34 10.51 8.73 -9.98
N PRO A 35 10.10 8.13 -11.12
CA PRO A 35 10.39 8.70 -12.45
C PRO A 35 9.43 9.83 -12.86
N LEU A 36 8.65 10.37 -11.93
CA LEU A 36 7.65 11.39 -12.20
C LEU A 36 8.10 12.74 -11.66
N PRO A 37 7.70 13.87 -12.30
CA PRO A 37 7.98 15.20 -11.76
C PRO A 37 7.40 15.35 -10.34
N GLY A 38 8.14 16.03 -9.47
CA GLY A 38 7.70 16.22 -8.09
C GLY A 38 7.82 14.98 -7.23
N GLY A 39 8.90 14.20 -7.38
CA GLY A 39 9.11 12.91 -6.71
C GLY A 39 8.79 12.92 -5.21
N VAL A 40 9.23 13.95 -4.48
CA VAL A 40 8.96 14.05 -3.05
C VAL A 40 7.46 14.12 -2.77
N PHE A 41 6.71 14.86 -3.58
CA PHE A 41 5.25 14.95 -3.44
C PHE A 41 4.61 13.55 -3.52
N TRP A 42 5.05 12.76 -4.50
CA TRP A 42 4.50 11.40 -4.67
C TRP A 42 4.83 10.49 -3.50
N VAL A 43 6.03 10.64 -2.93
CA VAL A 43 6.41 9.86 -1.74
C VAL A 43 5.53 10.23 -0.55
N TYR A 44 5.30 11.53 -0.31
CA TYR A 44 4.41 11.96 0.77
C TYR A 44 2.98 11.49 0.55
N LEU A 45 2.49 11.58 -0.69
CA LEU A 45 1.14 11.12 -1.02
C LEU A 45 1.00 9.63 -0.75
N THR A 46 2.00 8.84 -1.13
CA THR A 46 2.02 7.40 -0.86
C THR A 46 2.00 7.11 0.63
N GLY A 47 2.85 7.82 1.38
CA GLY A 47 2.90 7.66 2.83
C GLY A 47 1.57 7.99 3.49
N ALA A 48 0.94 9.07 3.06
CA ALA A 48 -0.37 9.44 3.57
C ALA A 48 -1.42 8.37 3.26
N GLY A 49 -1.38 7.81 2.05
CA GLY A 49 -2.30 6.75 1.66
C GLY A 49 -2.11 5.49 2.48
N LEU A 50 -0.86 5.10 2.71
CA LEU A 50 -0.55 3.92 3.54
C LEU A 50 -1.02 4.11 4.98
N LEU A 51 -0.75 5.27 5.56
CA LEU A 51 -1.19 5.56 6.93
C LEU A 51 -2.71 5.63 7.03
N ALA A 52 -3.36 6.30 6.07
CA ALA A 52 -4.81 6.42 6.08
C ALA A 52 -5.47 5.04 5.99
N ALA A 53 -4.97 4.18 5.12
CA ALA A 53 -5.50 2.83 4.98
C ALA A 53 -5.28 2.02 6.27
N ALA A 54 -4.08 2.10 6.85
CA ALA A 54 -3.78 1.38 8.08
C ALA A 54 -4.67 1.85 9.22
N ILE A 55 -4.85 3.15 9.37
CA ILE A 55 -5.70 3.70 10.41
C ILE A 55 -7.15 3.26 10.19
N SER A 56 -7.65 3.29 8.95
CA SER A 56 -9.01 2.88 8.66
C SER A 56 -9.25 1.41 9.03
N ILE A 57 -8.27 0.55 8.81
CA ILE A 57 -8.34 -0.86 9.23
C ILE A 57 -8.40 -0.96 10.75
N LEU A 58 -7.52 -0.23 11.44
CA LEU A 58 -7.40 -0.34 12.90
C LEU A 58 -8.66 0.16 13.62
N ILE A 59 -9.26 1.24 13.14
CA ILE A 59 -10.48 1.77 13.76
C ILE A 59 -11.76 1.18 13.18
N GLY A 60 -11.67 0.46 12.06
CA GLY A 60 -12.83 -0.15 11.42
C GLY A 60 -13.77 0.82 10.74
N LYS A 61 -13.31 2.02 10.40
CA LYS A 61 -14.09 3.03 9.67
C LYS A 61 -13.48 3.33 8.33
N TRP A 62 -14.33 3.33 7.29
CA TRP A 62 -13.91 3.58 5.90
C TRP A 62 -12.85 2.58 5.43
N ASP A 63 -12.76 1.43 6.10
CA ASP A 63 -11.73 0.46 5.80
C ASP A 63 -11.94 -0.19 4.42
N LYS A 64 -13.18 -0.32 3.98
CA LYS A 64 -13.43 -0.82 2.62
C LYS A 64 -12.93 0.16 1.57
N LEU A 65 -13.25 1.45 1.73
CA LEU A 65 -12.76 2.48 0.82
C LEU A 65 -11.23 2.60 0.91
N GLY A 66 -10.69 2.64 2.12
CA GLY A 66 -9.25 2.80 2.33
C GLY A 66 -8.44 1.68 1.69
N THR A 67 -8.86 0.44 1.87
CA THR A 67 -8.13 -0.70 1.30
C THR A 67 -8.36 -0.84 -0.20
N ALA A 68 -9.53 -0.45 -0.71
CA ALA A 68 -9.76 -0.41 -2.16
C ALA A 68 -8.81 0.59 -2.84
N LEU A 69 -8.68 1.79 -2.26
CA LEU A 69 -7.78 2.81 -2.78
C LEU A 69 -6.31 2.41 -2.60
N LEU A 70 -5.97 1.79 -1.48
CA LEU A 70 -4.62 1.28 -1.24
C LEU A 70 -4.22 0.26 -2.30
N GLY A 71 -5.10 -0.69 -2.60
CA GLY A 71 -4.84 -1.70 -3.62
C GLY A 71 -4.60 -1.07 -4.98
N LEU A 72 -5.44 -0.11 -5.35
CA LEU A 72 -5.29 0.61 -6.61
C LEU A 72 -3.95 1.34 -6.67
N MET A 73 -3.57 2.02 -5.60
CA MET A 73 -2.30 2.75 -5.52
C MET A 73 -1.12 1.80 -5.69
N LEU A 74 -1.15 0.66 -5.02
CA LEU A 74 -0.07 -0.32 -5.10
C LEU A 74 0.05 -0.91 -6.50
N ILE A 75 -1.07 -1.16 -7.18
CA ILE A 75 -1.04 -1.65 -8.56
C ILE A 75 -0.43 -0.61 -9.48
N ILE A 76 -0.82 0.66 -9.34
CA ILE A 76 -0.27 1.74 -10.15
C ILE A 76 1.25 1.83 -9.96
N PHE A 77 1.72 1.75 -8.72
CA PHE A 77 3.17 1.83 -8.46
C PHE A 77 3.91 0.60 -8.95
N ALA A 78 3.32 -0.59 -8.82
CA ALA A 78 3.95 -1.80 -9.32
C ALA A 78 4.18 -1.70 -10.83
N LEU A 79 3.18 -1.20 -11.56
CA LEU A 79 3.25 -1.13 -13.02
C LEU A 79 4.01 0.10 -13.52
N SER A 80 4.02 1.21 -12.79
CA SER A 80 4.67 2.44 -13.26
C SER A 80 6.12 2.57 -12.78
N ILE A 81 6.40 2.23 -11.54
CA ILE A 81 7.73 2.44 -10.96
C ILE A 81 8.55 1.16 -11.00
N HIS A 82 8.02 0.09 -10.43
CA HIS A 82 8.79 -1.15 -10.27
C HIS A 82 8.94 -1.91 -11.58
N LEU A 83 7.89 -1.95 -12.39
CA LEU A 83 7.98 -2.60 -13.71
C LEU A 83 9.00 -1.89 -14.59
N LYS A 84 9.03 -0.56 -14.55
CA LYS A 84 10.03 0.20 -15.30
C LYS A 84 11.44 -0.15 -14.84
N GLY A 85 11.66 -0.28 -13.53
CA GLY A 85 12.94 -0.71 -12.99
C GLY A 85 13.36 -2.07 -13.49
N VAL A 86 12.43 -3.02 -13.58
CA VAL A 86 12.71 -4.36 -14.13
C VAL A 86 13.07 -4.27 -15.60
N MET A 87 12.34 -3.50 -16.40
CA MET A 87 12.57 -3.39 -17.83
C MET A 87 13.86 -2.66 -18.16
N ASP A 88 14.18 -1.62 -17.39
CA ASP A 88 15.35 -0.77 -17.68
C ASP A 88 16.65 -1.39 -17.20
N SER A 89 16.64 -2.08 -16.06
CA SER A 89 17.85 -2.58 -15.42
C SER A 89 17.87 -4.07 -15.16
N SER A 90 16.78 -4.77 -15.42
CA SER A 90 16.62 -6.21 -15.13
C SER A 90 16.97 -6.53 -13.67
N SER A 91 16.66 -5.61 -12.74
CA SER A 91 16.99 -5.75 -11.33
C SER A 91 16.12 -6.78 -10.64
N GLU A 92 16.74 -7.71 -9.92
CA GLU A 92 15.99 -8.65 -9.09
C GLU A 92 15.26 -7.94 -7.96
N ASP A 93 15.85 -6.85 -7.42
CA ASP A 93 15.23 -6.06 -6.37
C ASP A 93 13.95 -5.38 -6.87
N ALA A 94 13.99 -4.83 -8.09
CA ALA A 94 12.80 -4.20 -8.67
C ALA A 94 11.71 -5.24 -8.93
N MET A 95 12.09 -6.43 -9.39
CA MET A 95 11.14 -7.52 -9.60
C MET A 95 10.49 -7.95 -8.28
N ALA A 96 11.30 -8.09 -7.22
CA ALA A 96 10.80 -8.46 -5.90
C ALA A 96 9.83 -7.40 -5.36
N MET A 97 10.15 -6.11 -5.55
CA MET A 97 9.28 -5.03 -5.10
C MET A 97 7.97 -5.00 -5.89
N MET A 98 8.02 -5.25 -7.19
CA MET A 98 6.83 -5.31 -8.02
C MET A 98 5.91 -6.45 -7.57
N LEU A 99 6.46 -7.64 -7.38
CA LEU A 99 5.69 -8.80 -6.95
C LEU A 99 5.10 -8.58 -5.56
N LYS A 100 5.88 -7.98 -4.65
CA LYS A 100 5.42 -7.66 -3.31
C LYS A 100 4.24 -6.68 -3.36
N ASP A 101 4.34 -5.63 -4.17
CA ASP A 101 3.27 -4.64 -4.26
C ASP A 101 2.00 -5.24 -4.86
N LEU A 102 2.14 -6.12 -5.85
CA LEU A 102 0.98 -6.81 -6.42
C LEU A 102 0.32 -7.73 -5.39
N ALA A 103 1.12 -8.44 -4.59
CA ALA A 103 0.60 -9.30 -3.54
C ALA A 103 -0.11 -8.47 -2.46
N LEU A 104 0.48 -7.34 -2.07
CA LEU A 104 -0.13 -6.45 -1.10
C LEU A 104 -1.42 -5.82 -1.63
N ALA A 105 -1.44 -5.49 -2.92
CA ALA A 105 -2.65 -4.97 -3.56
C ALA A 105 -3.77 -6.01 -3.55
N GLY A 106 -3.43 -7.26 -3.87
CA GLY A 106 -4.39 -8.36 -3.81
C GLY A 106 -4.94 -8.54 -2.41
N ALA A 107 -4.07 -8.49 -1.40
CA ALA A 107 -4.48 -8.59 -0.01
C ALA A 107 -5.39 -7.43 0.39
N ALA A 108 -5.09 -6.21 -0.07
CA ALA A 108 -5.91 -5.04 0.22
C ALA A 108 -7.32 -5.21 -0.36
N TRP A 109 -7.43 -5.69 -1.58
CA TRP A 109 -8.73 -5.91 -2.20
C TRP A 109 -9.48 -7.09 -1.59
N MET A 110 -8.78 -8.14 -1.19
CA MET A 110 -9.39 -9.24 -0.44
C MET A 110 -9.96 -8.74 0.89
N TYR A 111 -9.21 -7.90 1.59
CA TYR A 111 -9.71 -7.27 2.81
C TYR A 111 -10.94 -6.43 2.51
N SER A 112 -10.86 -5.59 1.50
CA SER A 112 -11.95 -4.69 1.12
C SER A 112 -13.24 -5.46 0.82
N GLY A 113 -13.13 -6.57 0.11
CA GLY A 113 -14.29 -7.36 -0.29
C GLY A 113 -14.84 -8.27 0.79
N SER A 114 -13.99 -8.77 1.69
CA SER A 114 -14.37 -9.86 2.61
C SER A 114 -14.32 -9.48 4.08
N MET A 115 -13.42 -8.59 4.48
CA MET A 115 -13.14 -8.36 5.90
C MET A 115 -13.46 -6.94 6.35
N SER A 116 -13.81 -6.06 5.43
CA SER A 116 -14.10 -4.67 5.79
C SER A 116 -15.32 -4.58 6.71
N LYS A 117 -15.24 -3.67 7.66
CA LYS A 117 -16.33 -3.45 8.64
C LYS A 117 -17.25 -2.31 8.25
N ASP A 118 -16.77 -1.39 7.42
CA ASP A 118 -17.52 -0.19 7.07
C ASP A 118 -17.64 -0.04 5.57
N SER A 119 -18.80 -0.35 5.04
CA SER A 119 -19.10 -0.20 3.61
C SER A 119 -19.99 1.02 3.33
N SER A 120 -20.03 1.99 4.26
CA SER A 120 -20.93 3.12 4.13
C SER A 120 -20.62 4.05 2.97
N VAL A 121 -19.35 4.10 2.53
CA VAL A 121 -18.91 4.96 1.43
C VAL A 121 -19.02 4.24 0.10
N ILE A 122 -18.58 2.99 0.04
CA ILE A 122 -18.68 2.16 -1.16
C ILE A 122 -19.33 0.84 -0.76
N GLY A 123 -20.48 0.61 -1.28
CA GLY A 123 -21.24 -0.57 -0.96
C GLY A 123 -20.50 -1.87 -1.23
#